data_d3bfb8c2618cc756f6c1c8262b9657f7
#
_entry.id   d3bfb8c2618cc756f6c1c8262b9657f7
#
_cell.length_a   1.000
_cell.length_b   1.000
_cell.length_c   1.000
_cell.angle_alpha   90.00
_cell.angle_beta   90.00
_cell.angle_gamma   90.00
#
_symmetry.space_group_name_H-M   'P 1'
#
loop_
_entity.id
_entity.type
_entity.pdbx_description
1 polymer ?
#
loop_
_entity_poly.entity_id
_entity_poly.type
_entity_poly.pdbx_seq_one_letter_code
_entity_poly.pdbx_strand_id
1 'polypeptide(L)'
;MYYNGDTFIYWNGEIVKAGEAKTDFYSQTLHYGYGVFEGIRSYKTVIGKTKIFKEDEHFERLKNSANALNLPYPWDADELIKATYEVLSLNNLQDAYIRPLVYAPANMSFNINKESFIVIETWEMQPFLGEKLLRVMTSSFERPNPKGFKIEAKATGHYVNSILASQEAKAKGFDEALLNDMNGYVAEGPGANI
;
A
#
# COMPACT_ATOMS: atom_id res chain seq x y z
N MET A 1 -15.51 8.54 2.30
CA MET A 1 -14.77 9.03 1.09
C MET A 1 -13.34 9.24 1.53
N TYR A 2 -12.35 8.79 0.78
CA TYR A 2 -10.93 8.87 1.18
C TYR A 2 -10.36 10.29 1.00
N TYR A 3 -10.91 11.09 0.13
CA TYR A 3 -10.51 12.47 -0.12
C TYR A 3 -11.69 13.33 -0.57
N ASN A 4 -11.51 14.64 -0.50
CA ASN A 4 -12.43 15.68 -0.98
C ASN A 4 -11.63 16.72 -1.79
N GLY A 5 -12.28 17.81 -2.21
CA GLY A 5 -11.64 18.86 -3.01
C GLY A 5 -10.50 19.61 -2.31
N ASP A 6 -10.39 19.49 -0.99
CA ASP A 6 -9.36 20.17 -0.19
C ASP A 6 -8.21 19.25 0.24
N THR A 7 -8.31 17.95 -0.05
CA THR A 7 -7.28 16.96 0.31
C THR A 7 -6.00 17.16 -0.49
N PHE A 8 -4.87 17.23 0.19
CA PHE A 8 -3.54 17.28 -0.40
C PHE A 8 -2.92 15.89 -0.48
N ILE A 9 -2.12 15.67 -1.52
CA ILE A 9 -1.27 14.49 -1.68
C ILE A 9 0.12 14.94 -2.15
N TYR A 10 1.14 14.12 -1.89
CA TYR A 10 2.42 14.27 -2.59
C TYR A 10 2.35 13.49 -3.89
N TRP A 11 2.78 14.10 -5.00
CA TRP A 11 2.78 13.51 -6.32
C TRP A 11 4.02 13.92 -7.11
N ASN A 12 4.93 12.97 -7.32
CA ASN A 12 6.15 13.14 -8.16
C ASN A 12 7.00 14.39 -7.85
N GLY A 13 7.22 14.72 -6.60
CA GLY A 13 8.05 15.86 -6.18
C GLY A 13 7.26 17.09 -5.74
N GLU A 14 5.95 17.10 -5.93
CA GLU A 14 5.08 18.24 -5.63
C GLU A 14 3.95 17.86 -4.69
N ILE A 15 3.47 18.81 -3.90
CA ILE A 15 2.24 18.66 -3.12
C ILE A 15 1.11 19.35 -3.89
N VAL A 16 0.10 18.57 -4.26
CA VAL A 16 -1.03 19.01 -5.08
C VAL A 16 -2.35 18.63 -4.42
N LYS A 17 -3.45 19.20 -4.90
CA LYS A 17 -4.79 18.72 -4.55
C LYS A 17 -5.02 17.35 -5.17
N ALA A 18 -5.61 16.42 -4.41
CA ALA A 18 -5.84 15.05 -4.88
C ALA A 18 -6.65 14.98 -6.19
N GLY A 19 -7.58 15.90 -6.39
CA GLY A 19 -8.38 15.98 -7.61
C GLY A 19 -7.62 16.50 -8.86
N GLU A 20 -6.43 17.05 -8.69
CA GLU A 20 -5.59 17.58 -9.78
C GLU A 20 -4.58 16.54 -10.28
N ALA A 21 -4.24 15.55 -9.45
CA ALA A 21 -3.35 14.47 -9.85
C ALA A 21 -4.00 13.59 -10.91
N LYS A 22 -3.23 13.24 -11.93
CA LYS A 22 -3.70 12.43 -13.07
C LYS A 22 -2.70 11.32 -13.36
N THR A 23 -3.21 10.18 -13.79
CA THR A 23 -2.38 9.09 -14.32
C THR A 23 -2.86 8.68 -15.69
N ASP A 24 -1.98 8.09 -16.48
CA ASP A 24 -2.31 7.56 -17.80
C ASP A 24 -3.06 6.23 -17.65
N PHE A 25 -4.15 6.06 -18.39
CA PHE A 25 -4.90 4.80 -18.43
C PHE A 25 -4.09 3.64 -19.04
N TYR A 26 -3.07 3.91 -19.83
CA TYR A 26 -2.13 2.89 -20.35
C TYR A 26 -1.02 2.52 -19.36
N SER A 27 -1.07 2.97 -18.11
CA SER A 27 -0.14 2.56 -17.06
C SER A 27 -0.17 1.03 -16.84
N GLN A 28 1.01 0.39 -16.80
CA GLN A 28 1.13 -1.04 -16.47
C GLN A 28 0.58 -1.36 -15.09
N THR A 29 0.58 -0.40 -14.17
CA THR A 29 0.01 -0.61 -12.83
C THR A 29 -1.50 -0.84 -12.92
N LEU A 30 -2.21 -0.09 -13.75
CA LEU A 30 -3.66 -0.25 -13.93
C LEU A 30 -4.02 -1.54 -14.65
N HIS A 31 -3.24 -1.94 -15.67
CA HIS A 31 -3.55 -3.13 -16.48
C HIS A 31 -3.02 -4.42 -15.89
N TYR A 32 -1.84 -4.40 -15.28
CA TYR A 32 -1.11 -5.61 -14.88
C TYR A 32 -0.80 -5.67 -13.39
N GLY A 33 -1.22 -4.68 -12.60
CA GLY A 33 -0.86 -4.62 -11.18
C GLY A 33 0.63 -4.45 -10.94
N TYR A 34 1.37 -3.85 -11.90
CA TYR A 34 2.81 -3.68 -11.84
C TYR A 34 3.17 -2.37 -11.15
N GLY A 35 3.09 -2.40 -9.83
CA GLY A 35 3.40 -1.31 -8.91
C GLY A 35 3.66 -1.86 -7.52
N VAL A 36 4.20 -1.05 -6.62
CA VAL A 36 4.47 -1.43 -5.22
C VAL A 36 3.98 -0.33 -4.28
N PHE A 37 3.57 -0.71 -3.07
CA PHE A 37 3.04 0.25 -2.12
C PHE A 37 3.42 -0.09 -0.69
N GLU A 38 3.17 0.86 0.21
CA GLU A 38 3.23 0.66 1.65
C GLU A 38 1.91 0.97 2.34
N GLY A 39 1.77 0.44 3.53
CA GLY A 39 0.70 0.76 4.45
C GLY A 39 1.30 1.16 5.78
N ILE A 40 1.34 2.44 6.06
CA ILE A 40 2.02 3.02 7.22
C ILE A 40 0.99 3.69 8.11
N ARG A 41 1.24 3.74 9.41
CA ARG A 41 0.40 4.46 10.36
C ARG A 41 1.15 5.63 10.96
N SER A 42 0.44 6.75 11.12
CA SER A 42 0.85 7.81 12.03
C SER A 42 -0.04 7.81 13.27
N TYR A 43 0.52 8.31 14.38
CA TYR A 43 -0.15 8.38 15.66
C TYR A 43 0.09 9.72 16.33
N LYS A 44 -0.94 10.23 17.01
CA LYS A 44 -0.79 11.33 17.93
C LYS A 44 -0.05 10.84 19.17
N THR A 45 1.07 11.47 19.47
CA THR A 45 1.86 11.15 20.67
C THR A 45 1.23 11.78 21.92
N VAL A 46 1.64 11.32 23.10
CA VAL A 46 1.21 11.88 24.40
C VAL A 46 1.52 13.36 24.58
N ILE A 47 2.50 13.88 23.83
CA ILE A 47 2.84 15.32 23.81
C ILE A 47 2.15 16.09 22.69
N GLY A 48 1.17 15.48 22.01
CA GLY A 48 0.35 16.11 20.97
C GLY A 48 1.00 16.22 19.58
N LYS A 49 2.20 15.68 19.38
CA LYS A 49 2.86 15.66 18.06
C LYS A 49 2.44 14.43 17.25
N THR A 50 2.42 14.57 15.94
CA THR A 50 2.26 13.43 15.01
C THR A 50 3.59 12.69 14.89
N LYS A 51 3.56 11.34 14.95
CA LYS A 51 4.71 10.49 14.69
C LYS A 51 4.31 9.37 13.73
N ILE A 52 5.06 9.21 12.66
CA ILE A 52 4.93 8.08 11.75
C ILE A 52 5.62 6.88 12.40
N PHE A 53 4.99 5.72 12.34
CA PHE A 53 5.54 4.50 12.91
C PHE A 53 6.50 3.84 11.92
N LYS A 54 7.76 3.67 12.35
CA LYS A 54 8.82 2.99 11.56
C LYS A 54 8.96 3.54 10.14
N GLU A 55 9.01 4.86 10.01
CA GLU A 55 9.09 5.53 8.72
C GLU A 55 10.24 5.03 7.85
N ASP A 56 11.43 4.91 8.42
CA ASP A 56 12.64 4.51 7.69
C ASP A 56 12.50 3.09 7.12
N GLU A 57 12.09 2.12 7.96
CA GLU A 57 11.94 0.72 7.57
C GLU A 57 10.84 0.55 6.49
N HIS A 58 9.78 1.36 6.55
CA HIS A 58 8.73 1.32 5.54
C HIS A 58 9.19 1.87 4.19
N PHE A 59 9.88 3.01 4.16
CA PHE A 59 10.39 3.55 2.91
C PHE A 59 11.54 2.72 2.33
N GLU A 60 12.37 2.11 3.18
CA GLU A 60 13.35 1.12 2.74
C GLU A 60 12.67 -0.11 2.11
N ARG A 61 11.61 -0.65 2.72
CA ARG A 61 10.87 -1.77 2.16
C ARG A 61 10.16 -1.39 0.85
N LEU A 62 9.63 -0.18 0.72
CA LEU A 62 9.08 0.33 -0.53
C LEU A 62 10.12 0.31 -1.65
N LYS A 63 11.33 0.81 -1.37
CA LYS A 63 12.47 0.79 -2.29
C LYS A 63 12.86 -0.64 -2.67
N ASN A 64 12.98 -1.53 -1.68
CA ASN A 64 13.32 -2.93 -1.92
C ASN A 64 12.25 -3.65 -2.75
N SER A 65 10.97 -3.37 -2.51
CA SER A 65 9.86 -3.88 -3.31
C SER A 65 9.91 -3.39 -4.76
N ALA A 66 10.21 -2.10 -4.97
CA ALA A 66 10.37 -1.54 -6.33
C ALA A 66 11.53 -2.20 -7.07
N ASN A 67 12.69 -2.33 -6.40
CA ASN A 67 13.87 -2.98 -6.97
C ASN A 67 13.61 -4.45 -7.32
N ALA A 68 12.88 -5.20 -6.49
CA ALA A 68 12.52 -6.59 -6.75
C ALA A 68 11.66 -6.75 -8.02
N LEU A 69 10.89 -5.72 -8.39
CA LEU A 69 10.10 -5.67 -9.62
C LEU A 69 10.81 -4.94 -10.77
N ASN A 70 12.06 -4.53 -10.64
CA ASN A 70 12.78 -3.71 -11.63
C ASN A 70 12.05 -2.38 -11.96
N LEU A 71 11.34 -1.81 -10.99
CA LEU A 71 10.80 -0.46 -11.10
C LEU A 71 11.89 0.53 -10.66
N PRO A 72 12.23 1.55 -11.48
CA PRO A 72 13.14 2.62 -11.06
C PRO A 72 12.68 3.27 -9.75
N TYR A 73 13.60 3.54 -8.84
CA TYR A 73 13.31 4.19 -7.56
C TYR A 73 14.34 5.29 -7.28
N PRO A 74 14.16 6.49 -7.85
CA PRO A 74 15.13 7.58 -7.73
C PRO A 74 14.99 8.43 -6.46
N TRP A 75 13.99 8.20 -5.63
CA TRP A 75 13.67 9.06 -4.49
C TRP A 75 14.53 8.76 -3.27
N ASP A 76 14.87 9.82 -2.53
CA ASP A 76 15.49 9.74 -1.22
C ASP A 76 14.43 9.50 -0.13
N ALA A 77 14.75 8.67 0.87
CA ALA A 77 13.80 8.32 1.93
C ALA A 77 13.48 9.52 2.84
N ASP A 78 14.49 10.31 3.20
CA ASP A 78 14.33 11.48 4.08
C ASP A 78 13.43 12.54 3.43
N GLU A 79 13.59 12.74 2.11
CA GLU A 79 12.71 13.64 1.34
C GLU A 79 11.27 13.16 1.32
N LEU A 80 11.03 11.86 1.12
CA LEU A 80 9.68 11.29 1.14
C LEU A 80 9.05 11.32 2.54
N ILE A 81 9.83 11.07 3.59
CA ILE A 81 9.38 11.16 4.98
C ILE A 81 8.96 12.61 5.29
N LYS A 82 9.80 13.59 4.93
CA LYS A 82 9.49 15.00 5.11
C LYS A 82 8.22 15.41 4.38
N ALA A 83 8.08 15.03 3.11
CA ALA A 83 6.88 15.29 2.32
C ALA A 83 5.63 14.64 2.95
N THR A 84 5.77 13.43 3.52
CA THR A 84 4.67 12.74 4.21
C THR A 84 4.19 13.52 5.44
N TYR A 85 5.10 14.04 6.26
CA TYR A 85 4.73 14.90 7.40
C TYR A 85 4.05 16.18 6.95
N GLU A 86 4.49 16.79 5.85
CA GLU A 86 3.87 17.97 5.27
C GLU A 86 2.45 17.69 4.78
N VAL A 87 2.22 16.57 4.06
CA VAL A 87 0.89 16.14 3.63
C VAL A 87 -0.04 15.89 4.83
N LEU A 88 0.44 15.20 5.88
CA LEU A 88 -0.31 15.00 7.12
C LEU A 88 -0.71 16.34 7.76
N SER A 89 0.20 17.29 7.81
CA SER A 89 -0.04 18.63 8.37
C SER A 89 -1.07 19.41 7.57
N LEU A 90 -0.96 19.44 6.25
CA LEU A 90 -1.89 20.15 5.36
C LEU A 90 -3.32 19.56 5.40
N ASN A 91 -3.42 18.25 5.60
CA ASN A 91 -4.69 17.54 5.75
C ASN A 91 -5.22 17.53 7.20
N ASN A 92 -4.52 18.17 8.16
CA ASN A 92 -4.86 18.18 9.59
C ASN A 92 -5.01 16.77 10.19
N LEU A 93 -4.18 15.83 9.79
CA LEU A 93 -4.20 14.43 10.22
C LEU A 93 -3.09 14.15 11.22
N GLN A 94 -3.44 13.42 12.29
CA GLN A 94 -2.50 12.90 13.30
C GLN A 94 -2.54 11.39 13.38
N ASP A 95 -3.72 10.80 13.62
CA ASP A 95 -3.95 9.35 13.58
C ASP A 95 -4.43 8.99 12.18
N ALA A 96 -3.51 8.60 11.32
CA ALA A 96 -3.79 8.42 9.92
C ALA A 96 -3.20 7.13 9.34
N TYR A 97 -3.76 6.74 8.22
CA TYR A 97 -3.15 5.78 7.30
C TYR A 97 -2.42 6.55 6.20
N ILE A 98 -1.25 6.07 5.85
CA ILE A 98 -0.37 6.65 4.84
C ILE A 98 -0.12 5.58 3.79
N ARG A 99 -0.37 5.91 2.53
CA ARG A 99 -0.24 5.03 1.37
C ARG A 99 0.74 5.60 0.34
N PRO A 100 2.05 5.36 0.50
CA PRO A 100 2.96 5.53 -0.61
C PRO A 100 2.70 4.44 -1.67
N LEU A 101 2.63 4.85 -2.93
CA LEU A 101 2.46 3.97 -4.09
C LEU A 101 3.46 4.38 -5.16
N VAL A 102 4.36 3.47 -5.54
CA VAL A 102 5.19 3.59 -6.74
C VAL A 102 4.50 2.86 -7.86
N TYR A 103 4.26 3.57 -8.98
CA TYR A 103 3.51 3.03 -10.09
C TYR A 103 4.25 3.21 -11.42
N ALA A 104 3.98 2.30 -12.35
CA ALA A 104 4.61 2.27 -13.67
C ALA A 104 3.97 3.28 -14.62
N PRO A 105 4.73 3.85 -15.57
CA PRO A 105 4.23 4.74 -16.61
C PRO A 105 3.32 4.01 -17.62
N ALA A 106 2.87 4.75 -18.63
CA ALA A 106 2.20 4.20 -19.80
C ALA A 106 3.18 3.29 -20.57
N ASN A 107 2.92 1.99 -20.53
CA ASN A 107 3.69 0.98 -21.23
C ASN A 107 2.86 -0.29 -21.39
N MET A 108 2.32 -0.53 -22.57
CA MET A 108 1.52 -1.73 -22.86
C MET A 108 2.38 -2.90 -23.32
N SER A 109 3.70 -2.76 -23.33
CA SER A 109 4.67 -3.84 -23.60
C SER A 109 5.19 -4.46 -22.29
N PHE A 110 6.03 -5.48 -22.38
CA PHE A 110 6.76 -6.06 -21.25
C PHE A 110 8.22 -5.61 -21.19
N ASN A 111 8.54 -4.51 -21.85
CA ASN A 111 9.87 -3.92 -21.80
C ASN A 111 10.10 -3.23 -20.46
N ILE A 112 11.38 -3.12 -20.07
CA ILE A 112 11.79 -2.44 -18.84
C ILE A 112 11.41 -0.96 -18.91
N ASN A 113 10.79 -0.46 -17.86
CA ASN A 113 10.50 0.96 -17.70
C ASN A 113 11.78 1.73 -17.37
N LYS A 114 11.94 2.92 -17.96
CA LYS A 114 13.06 3.83 -17.67
C LYS A 114 12.76 4.78 -16.51
N GLU A 115 11.50 4.90 -16.14
CA GLU A 115 11.00 5.77 -15.09
C GLU A 115 9.87 5.09 -14.34
N SER A 116 9.52 5.64 -13.20
CA SER A 116 8.33 5.33 -12.41
C SER A 116 7.84 6.60 -11.74
N PHE A 117 6.66 6.55 -11.19
CA PHE A 117 6.03 7.67 -10.50
C PHE A 117 5.71 7.28 -9.06
N ILE A 118 5.62 8.29 -8.19
CA ILE A 118 5.23 8.08 -6.79
C ILE A 118 4.09 9.00 -6.40
N VAL A 119 3.15 8.46 -5.62
CA VAL A 119 2.14 9.24 -4.92
C VAL A 119 2.15 8.84 -3.45
N ILE A 120 1.93 9.80 -2.54
CA ILE A 120 1.71 9.53 -1.11
C ILE A 120 0.36 10.14 -0.74
N GLU A 121 -0.57 9.25 -0.41
CA GLU A 121 -1.92 9.58 0.02
C GLU A 121 -2.06 9.39 1.52
N THR A 122 -2.89 10.20 2.17
CA THR A 122 -3.17 10.08 3.61
C THR A 122 -4.66 10.23 3.89
N TRP A 123 -5.18 9.46 4.84
CA TRP A 123 -6.57 9.58 5.30
C TRP A 123 -6.71 9.15 6.75
N GLU A 124 -7.75 9.64 7.41
CA GLU A 124 -8.10 9.16 8.75
C GLU A 124 -8.49 7.70 8.71
N MET A 125 -7.95 6.90 9.62
CA MET A 125 -8.27 5.49 9.69
C MET A 125 -8.32 4.99 11.13
N GLN A 126 -9.46 4.43 11.50
CA GLN A 126 -9.63 3.64 12.71
C GLN A 126 -8.84 2.33 12.65
N PRO A 127 -8.67 1.58 13.75
CA PRO A 127 -8.05 0.25 13.71
C PRO A 127 -8.63 -0.60 12.59
N PHE A 128 -7.78 -1.17 11.73
CA PHE A 128 -8.15 -1.78 10.45
C PHE A 128 -9.23 -2.87 10.59
N LEU A 129 -9.11 -3.70 11.61
CA LEU A 129 -10.05 -4.79 11.90
C LEU A 129 -10.93 -4.51 13.15
N GLY A 130 -10.87 -3.27 13.68
CA GLY A 130 -11.55 -2.91 14.92
C GLY A 130 -10.87 -3.50 16.16
N GLU A 131 -11.57 -3.43 17.30
CA GLU A 131 -11.08 -3.90 18.61
C GLU A 131 -11.72 -5.21 19.07
N LYS A 132 -12.63 -5.77 18.28
CA LYS A 132 -13.34 -7.02 18.62
C LYS A 132 -12.52 -8.25 18.21
N LEU A 133 -12.73 -9.34 18.92
CA LEU A 133 -12.25 -10.65 18.47
C LEU A 133 -12.93 -10.99 17.14
N LEU A 134 -12.13 -11.41 16.17
CA LEU A 134 -12.59 -11.74 14.84
C LEU A 134 -12.89 -13.23 14.71
N ARG A 135 -13.95 -13.56 13.99
CA ARG A 135 -14.21 -14.92 13.52
C ARG A 135 -13.49 -15.08 12.20
N VAL A 136 -12.43 -15.87 12.22
CA VAL A 136 -11.56 -16.07 11.04
C VAL A 136 -11.80 -17.46 10.47
N MET A 137 -11.75 -17.58 9.14
CA MET A 137 -11.78 -18.87 8.45
C MET A 137 -10.53 -19.04 7.58
N THR A 138 -10.04 -20.26 7.47
CA THR A 138 -9.02 -20.55 6.45
C THR A 138 -9.67 -20.47 5.07
N SER A 139 -9.10 -19.62 4.22
CA SER A 139 -9.57 -19.43 2.84
C SER A 139 -9.25 -20.66 1.97
N SER A 140 -10.00 -20.85 0.89
CA SER A 140 -9.64 -21.78 -0.19
C SER A 140 -8.54 -21.24 -1.10
N PHE A 141 -8.24 -19.94 -1.00
CA PHE A 141 -7.11 -19.33 -1.70
C PHE A 141 -5.85 -19.44 -0.85
N GLU A 142 -4.73 -19.74 -1.49
CA GLU A 142 -3.40 -19.77 -0.88
C GLU A 142 -2.59 -18.55 -1.32
N ARG A 143 -1.53 -18.19 -0.56
CA ARG A 143 -0.60 -17.15 -0.99
C ARG A 143 0.11 -17.56 -2.28
N PRO A 144 0.41 -16.60 -3.17
CA PRO A 144 1.04 -16.90 -4.46
C PRO A 144 2.34 -17.68 -4.29
N ASN A 145 2.58 -18.61 -5.22
CA ASN A 145 3.79 -19.42 -5.23
C ASN A 145 5.02 -18.52 -5.48
N PRO A 146 6.07 -18.58 -4.64
CA PRO A 146 7.28 -17.77 -4.78
C PRO A 146 8.08 -18.06 -6.07
N LYS A 147 7.82 -19.18 -6.74
CA LYS A 147 8.40 -19.45 -8.06
C LYS A 147 7.72 -18.68 -9.20
N GLY A 148 6.49 -18.20 -8.97
CA GLY A 148 5.74 -17.42 -9.96
C GLY A 148 5.69 -15.93 -9.67
N PHE A 149 5.99 -15.53 -8.44
CA PHE A 149 5.85 -14.16 -7.96
C PHE A 149 7.02 -13.75 -7.06
N LYS A 150 7.37 -12.48 -7.08
CA LYS A 150 8.29 -11.87 -6.10
C LYS A 150 7.51 -11.58 -4.81
N ILE A 151 7.27 -12.61 -3.99
CA ILE A 151 6.42 -12.51 -2.79
C ILE A 151 7.00 -11.59 -1.71
N GLU A 152 8.32 -11.36 -1.73
CA GLU A 152 8.99 -10.40 -0.88
C GLU A 152 8.66 -8.94 -1.22
N ALA A 153 8.18 -8.67 -2.43
CA ALA A 153 7.74 -7.36 -2.85
C ALA A 153 6.28 -7.11 -2.44
N LYS A 154 6.02 -5.95 -1.85
CA LYS A 154 4.64 -5.51 -1.57
C LYS A 154 3.99 -4.97 -2.85
N ALA A 155 3.77 -5.87 -3.82
CA ALA A 155 3.28 -5.56 -5.16
C ALA A 155 1.75 -5.41 -5.20
N THR A 156 1.26 -4.41 -5.94
CA THR A 156 -0.19 -4.14 -6.09
C THR A 156 -0.94 -5.34 -6.63
N GLY A 157 -0.40 -6.04 -7.63
CA GLY A 157 -1.03 -7.20 -8.27
C GLY A 157 -1.25 -8.40 -7.34
N HIS A 158 -0.43 -8.55 -6.30
CA HIS A 158 -0.60 -9.64 -5.32
C HIS A 158 -1.88 -9.50 -4.49
N TYR A 159 -2.41 -8.28 -4.36
CA TYR A 159 -3.58 -8.00 -3.53
C TYR A 159 -4.92 -8.43 -4.14
N VAL A 160 -4.94 -8.83 -5.41
CA VAL A 160 -6.11 -9.53 -5.97
C VAL A 160 -6.38 -10.82 -5.19
N ASN A 161 -5.35 -11.59 -4.85
CA ASN A 161 -5.44 -12.78 -3.99
C ASN A 161 -6.02 -12.44 -2.60
N SER A 162 -5.53 -11.38 -1.97
CA SER A 162 -6.03 -10.89 -0.66
C SER A 162 -7.50 -10.48 -0.72
N ILE A 163 -7.91 -9.78 -1.79
CA ILE A 163 -9.30 -9.35 -1.99
C ILE A 163 -10.23 -10.56 -2.13
N LEU A 164 -9.85 -11.56 -2.94
CA LEU A 164 -10.64 -12.76 -3.16
C LEU A 164 -10.82 -13.56 -1.87
N ALA A 165 -9.76 -13.75 -1.10
CA ALA A 165 -9.82 -14.43 0.19
C ALA A 165 -10.72 -13.72 1.21
N SER A 166 -10.60 -12.40 1.33
CA SER A 166 -11.44 -11.60 2.22
C SER A 166 -12.92 -11.63 1.78
N GLN A 167 -13.20 -11.59 0.48
CA GLN A 167 -14.56 -11.69 -0.05
C GLN A 167 -15.15 -13.08 0.20
N GLU A 168 -14.36 -14.15 0.05
CA GLU A 168 -14.79 -15.51 0.39
C GLU A 168 -15.22 -15.62 1.86
N ALA A 169 -14.39 -15.13 2.76
CA ALA A 169 -14.67 -15.16 4.21
C ALA A 169 -15.96 -14.41 4.53
N LYS A 170 -16.14 -13.20 4.00
CA LYS A 170 -17.34 -12.38 4.21
C LYS A 170 -18.60 -13.03 3.63
N ALA A 171 -18.51 -13.64 2.46
CA ALA A 171 -19.63 -14.36 1.85
C ALA A 171 -20.10 -15.56 2.69
N LYS A 172 -19.18 -16.17 3.46
CA LYS A 172 -19.45 -17.27 4.39
C LYS A 172 -19.76 -16.79 5.82
N GLY A 173 -19.91 -15.49 6.04
CA GLY A 173 -20.29 -14.89 7.34
C GLY A 173 -19.15 -14.79 8.36
N PHE A 174 -17.89 -14.87 7.93
CA PHE A 174 -16.72 -14.60 8.76
C PHE A 174 -16.25 -13.16 8.65
N ASP A 175 -15.47 -12.71 9.61
CA ASP A 175 -15.01 -11.33 9.70
C ASP A 175 -13.76 -11.12 8.85
N GLU A 176 -12.87 -12.15 8.78
CA GLU A 176 -11.65 -12.13 7.97
C GLU A 176 -11.21 -13.55 7.56
N ALA A 177 -10.32 -13.60 6.57
CA ALA A 177 -9.71 -14.83 6.10
C ALA A 177 -8.35 -15.08 6.75
N LEU A 178 -7.93 -16.33 6.74
CA LEU A 178 -6.58 -16.80 6.98
C LEU A 178 -6.09 -17.47 5.71
N LEU A 179 -4.94 -17.04 5.21
CA LEU A 179 -4.31 -17.61 4.03
C LEU A 179 -3.19 -18.57 4.43
N ASN A 180 -3.18 -19.72 3.83
CA ASN A 180 -2.06 -20.64 3.91
C ASN A 180 -1.05 -20.37 2.77
N ASP A 181 0.17 -20.86 2.94
CA ASP A 181 1.14 -20.97 1.86
C ASP A 181 0.88 -22.26 1.03
N MET A 182 1.64 -22.44 -0.04
CA MET A 182 1.55 -23.59 -0.93
C MET A 182 1.90 -24.95 -0.27
N ASN A 183 2.43 -24.95 0.96
CA ASN A 183 2.76 -26.16 1.73
C ASN A 183 1.70 -26.43 2.82
N GLY A 184 0.66 -25.60 2.91
CA GLY A 184 -0.40 -25.69 3.90
C GLY A 184 -0.10 -25.05 5.24
N TYR A 185 1.02 -24.34 5.39
CA TYR A 185 1.33 -23.58 6.60
C TYR A 185 0.60 -22.24 6.60
N VAL A 186 0.21 -21.80 7.80
CA VAL A 186 -0.36 -20.47 8.00
C VAL A 186 0.63 -19.41 7.56
N ALA A 187 0.21 -18.53 6.66
CA ALA A 187 1.03 -17.44 6.14
C ALA A 187 0.65 -16.09 6.75
N GLU A 188 -0.53 -15.59 6.47
CA GLU A 188 -0.98 -14.27 6.94
C GLU A 188 -2.50 -14.10 6.74
N GLY A 189 -3.07 -13.00 7.24
CA GLY A 189 -4.38 -12.51 6.81
C GLY A 189 -4.29 -11.73 5.50
N PRO A 190 -5.43 -11.43 4.81
CA PRO A 190 -5.45 -10.70 3.54
C PRO A 190 -4.76 -9.33 3.58
N GLY A 191 -4.84 -8.64 4.71
CA GLY A 191 -4.23 -7.32 4.89
C GLY A 191 -3.58 -7.10 6.25
N ALA A 192 -3.37 -8.16 7.04
CA ALA A 192 -2.82 -8.11 8.38
C ALA A 192 -1.86 -9.27 8.63
N ASN A 193 -0.85 -9.01 9.44
CA ASN A 193 0.02 -10.05 9.99
C ASN A 193 -0.74 -10.86 11.06
N ILE A 194 -0.24 -12.05 11.34
CA ILE A 194 -0.74 -12.95 12.39
C ILE A 194 0.36 -13.17 13.42
#